data_1e4af70991a8a11877b3dd19319ddc66
#
_entry.id   1e4af70991a8a11877b3dd19319ddc66
#
_cell.length_a   1.000
_cell.length_b   1.000
_cell.length_c   1.000
_cell.angle_alpha   90.00
_cell.angle_beta   90.00
_cell.angle_gamma   90.00
#
_symmetry.space_group_name_H-M   'P 1'
#
loop_
_entity.id
_entity.type
_entity.pdbx_description
1 polymer ?
#
loop_
_entity_poly.entity_id
_entity_poly.type
_entity_poly.pdbx_seq_one_letter_code
_entity_poly.pdbx_strand_id
1 'polypeptide(L)'
;MNQTKLMALLGLLLIASSLTLFVGAANLSAQQVFALLFSFSDSDFVIHQYRLPRMLLAIGVGAGLGLSGVLVQGVIRNPLASPDLMGISAGAGLAATACLVLYPNAPVAMLPMVAMAGGLLAAGFIAVLAYWSKPTPARLALIGVAVSAFLASGIDFFLIVHPIEINTAMVWLTGSLWGRNWQQVPLIWSALLLLLPLAFWLEWRLDVMGLGEESATTLGTKPRQIQILALIAAVLLASISVSVAGTISFVGLLAPHLARLLFGHNHKLLIPASATLGALLVICADGLARGLQPPIELPAGVLTSVIGAPYFIFLLYRYRGW
;
A
#
# COMPACT_ATOMS: atom_id res chain seq x y z
N MET A 1 -20.70 -19.11 6.65
CA MET A 1 -21.00 -17.86 5.91
C MET A 1 -19.76 -16.97 5.70
N ASN A 2 -18.95 -16.68 6.71
CA ASN A 2 -17.77 -15.81 6.52
C ASN A 2 -16.62 -16.45 5.71
N GLN A 3 -16.38 -17.76 5.87
CA GLN A 3 -15.38 -18.47 5.06
C GLN A 3 -15.78 -18.51 3.57
N THR A 4 -17.08 -18.72 3.27
CA THR A 4 -17.59 -18.70 1.90
C THR A 4 -17.38 -17.33 1.24
N LYS A 5 -17.61 -16.23 1.99
CA LYS A 5 -17.34 -14.87 1.49
C LYS A 5 -15.84 -14.64 1.22
N LEU A 6 -14.95 -15.14 2.08
CA LEU A 6 -13.50 -15.02 1.88
C LEU A 6 -13.04 -15.81 0.66
N MET A 7 -13.56 -17.04 0.47
CA MET A 7 -13.26 -17.83 -0.73
C MET A 7 -13.77 -17.17 -2.00
N ALA A 8 -14.95 -16.55 -1.96
CA ALA A 8 -15.48 -15.77 -3.09
C ALA A 8 -14.59 -14.56 -3.41
N LEU A 9 -14.08 -13.88 -2.38
CA LEU A 9 -13.17 -12.75 -2.55
C LEU A 9 -11.83 -13.16 -3.15
N LEU A 10 -11.27 -14.29 -2.72
CA LEU A 10 -10.06 -14.88 -3.32
C LEU A 10 -10.31 -15.33 -4.78
N GLY A 11 -11.48 -15.92 -5.05
CA GLY A 11 -11.89 -16.25 -6.42
C GLY A 11 -11.99 -15.00 -7.32
N LEU A 12 -12.54 -13.91 -6.79
CA LEU A 12 -12.59 -12.63 -7.50
C LEU A 12 -11.18 -12.06 -7.76
N LEU A 13 -10.27 -12.18 -6.81
CA LEU A 13 -8.86 -11.77 -6.99
C LEU A 13 -8.20 -12.60 -8.09
N LEU A 14 -8.41 -13.91 -8.13
CA LEU A 14 -7.87 -14.78 -9.19
C LEU A 14 -8.41 -14.39 -10.56
N ILE A 15 -9.72 -14.14 -10.66
CA ILE A 15 -10.36 -13.70 -11.91
C ILE A 15 -9.79 -12.34 -12.35
N ALA A 16 -9.76 -11.34 -11.45
CA ALA A 16 -9.22 -10.03 -11.76
C ALA A 16 -7.76 -10.11 -12.19
N SER A 17 -6.94 -10.90 -11.49
CA SER A 17 -5.53 -11.12 -11.83
C SER A 17 -5.37 -11.72 -13.22
N SER A 18 -6.16 -12.76 -13.54
CA SER A 18 -6.14 -13.38 -14.86
C SER A 18 -6.54 -12.38 -15.94
N LEU A 19 -7.58 -11.57 -15.71
CA LEU A 19 -8.04 -10.57 -16.68
C LEU A 19 -6.97 -9.51 -16.98
N THR A 20 -6.16 -9.13 -16.00
CA THR A 20 -5.09 -8.14 -16.23
C THR A 20 -3.98 -8.63 -17.17
N LEU A 21 -3.84 -9.95 -17.35
CA LEU A 21 -2.91 -10.53 -18.33
C LEU A 21 -3.34 -10.28 -19.78
N PHE A 22 -4.61 -9.97 -20.02
CA PHE A 22 -5.13 -9.66 -21.36
C PHE A 22 -5.07 -8.15 -21.68
N VAL A 23 -4.94 -7.29 -20.67
CA VAL A 23 -5.00 -5.83 -20.82
C VAL A 23 -3.61 -5.25 -21.04
N GLY A 24 -3.49 -4.33 -22.02
CA GLY A 24 -2.27 -3.55 -22.29
C GLY A 24 -2.11 -3.21 -23.75
N ALA A 25 -1.11 -2.38 -24.10
CA ALA A 25 -0.88 -1.85 -25.44
C ALA A 25 -0.66 -2.93 -26.52
N ALA A 26 -0.06 -4.06 -26.16
CA ALA A 26 0.05 -5.20 -27.08
C ALA A 26 -1.27 -5.98 -27.10
N ASN A 27 -1.99 -5.91 -28.21
CA ASN A 27 -3.23 -6.64 -28.43
C ASN A 27 -2.92 -8.13 -28.69
N LEU A 28 -2.99 -8.95 -27.62
CA LEU A 28 -2.82 -10.39 -27.69
C LEU A 28 -4.19 -11.07 -27.63
N SER A 29 -4.45 -12.00 -28.52
CA SER A 29 -5.64 -12.86 -28.45
C SER A 29 -5.58 -13.78 -27.22
N ALA A 30 -6.73 -14.26 -26.74
CA ALA A 30 -6.78 -15.21 -25.61
C ALA A 30 -5.92 -16.46 -25.87
N GLN A 31 -5.95 -17.01 -27.09
CA GLN A 31 -5.11 -18.15 -27.47
C GLN A 31 -3.62 -17.82 -27.36
N GLN A 32 -3.19 -16.63 -27.79
CA GLN A 32 -1.80 -16.19 -27.66
C GLN A 32 -1.40 -16.07 -26.18
N VAL A 33 -2.22 -15.42 -25.35
CA VAL A 33 -1.92 -15.29 -23.92
C VAL A 33 -1.76 -16.67 -23.25
N PHE A 34 -2.68 -17.62 -23.54
CA PHE A 34 -2.57 -18.97 -23.00
C PHE A 34 -1.34 -19.71 -23.54
N ALA A 35 -1.07 -19.65 -24.84
CA ALA A 35 0.10 -20.27 -25.42
C ALA A 35 1.39 -19.71 -24.81
N LEU A 36 1.50 -18.39 -24.66
CA LEU A 36 2.66 -17.70 -24.12
C LEU A 36 2.85 -17.97 -22.62
N LEU A 37 1.78 -18.15 -21.83
CA LEU A 37 1.89 -18.49 -20.40
C LEU A 37 2.61 -19.83 -20.16
N PHE A 38 2.50 -20.76 -21.09
CA PHE A 38 3.08 -22.11 -20.99
C PHE A 38 4.30 -22.31 -21.89
N SER A 39 4.63 -21.35 -22.76
CA SER A 39 5.85 -21.36 -23.56
C SER A 39 6.96 -20.61 -22.81
N PHE A 40 8.11 -21.23 -22.62
CA PHE A 40 9.30 -20.59 -22.05
C PHE A 40 10.28 -20.23 -23.17
N SER A 41 9.81 -19.49 -24.18
CA SER A 41 10.67 -19.02 -25.27
C SER A 41 11.13 -17.58 -25.01
N ASP A 42 12.34 -17.24 -25.44
CA ASP A 42 12.92 -15.88 -25.29
C ASP A 42 12.10 -14.78 -25.99
N SER A 43 11.12 -15.17 -26.83
CA SER A 43 10.21 -14.26 -27.53
C SER A 43 9.08 -13.70 -26.65
N ASP A 44 8.91 -14.17 -25.40
CA ASP A 44 7.74 -13.89 -24.56
C ASP A 44 7.94 -12.74 -23.57
N PHE A 45 8.59 -11.66 -24.05
CA PHE A 45 8.85 -10.47 -23.22
C PHE A 45 7.56 -9.89 -22.61
N VAL A 46 6.45 -9.85 -23.39
CA VAL A 46 5.21 -9.18 -22.97
C VAL A 46 4.56 -9.87 -21.78
N ILE A 47 4.46 -11.18 -21.79
CA ILE A 47 3.82 -11.94 -20.69
C ILE A 47 4.78 -12.15 -19.56
N HIS A 48 5.94 -12.75 -19.81
CA HIS A 48 6.85 -13.20 -18.75
C HIS A 48 7.68 -12.07 -18.13
N GLN A 49 8.09 -11.06 -18.90
CA GLN A 49 8.95 -9.99 -18.40
C GLN A 49 8.20 -8.72 -18.04
N TYR A 50 6.97 -8.53 -18.55
CA TYR A 50 6.21 -7.32 -18.31
C TYR A 50 4.90 -7.58 -17.52
N ARG A 51 3.97 -8.43 -18.03
CA ARG A 51 2.63 -8.56 -17.42
C ARG A 51 2.63 -9.38 -16.14
N LEU A 52 3.33 -10.51 -16.09
CA LEU A 52 3.39 -11.39 -14.89
C LEU A 52 4.02 -10.71 -13.67
N PRO A 53 5.25 -10.15 -13.75
CA PRO A 53 5.81 -9.47 -12.59
C PRO A 53 4.96 -8.29 -12.13
N ARG A 54 4.38 -7.52 -13.06
CA ARG A 54 3.50 -6.40 -12.74
C ARG A 54 2.22 -6.85 -12.02
N MET A 55 1.59 -7.93 -12.46
CA MET A 55 0.45 -8.55 -11.78
C MET A 55 0.81 -8.97 -10.35
N LEU A 56 1.94 -9.66 -10.17
CA LEU A 56 2.42 -10.09 -8.84
C LEU A 56 2.74 -8.89 -7.94
N LEU A 57 3.31 -7.83 -8.50
CA LEU A 57 3.58 -6.59 -7.78
C LEU A 57 2.29 -5.86 -7.39
N ALA A 58 1.29 -5.80 -8.27
CA ALA A 58 -0.02 -5.21 -7.95
C ALA A 58 -0.70 -5.94 -6.77
N ILE A 59 -0.69 -7.28 -6.79
CA ILE A 59 -1.21 -8.10 -5.70
C ILE A 59 -0.42 -7.84 -4.41
N GLY A 60 0.92 -7.92 -4.48
CA GLY A 60 1.79 -7.78 -3.32
C GLY A 60 1.71 -6.40 -2.67
N VAL A 61 1.78 -5.34 -3.47
CA VAL A 61 1.67 -3.94 -3.01
C VAL A 61 0.30 -3.68 -2.40
N GLY A 62 -0.77 -4.09 -3.08
CA GLY A 62 -2.12 -3.93 -2.58
C GLY A 62 -2.37 -4.68 -1.27
N ALA A 63 -1.90 -5.93 -1.18
CA ALA A 63 -1.96 -6.72 0.05
C ALA A 63 -1.15 -6.08 1.18
N GLY A 64 0.07 -5.60 0.90
CA GLY A 64 0.92 -4.91 1.86
C GLY A 64 0.28 -3.64 2.42
N LEU A 65 -0.29 -2.79 1.56
CA LEU A 65 -1.01 -1.58 1.97
C LEU A 65 -2.28 -1.92 2.77
N GLY A 66 -3.06 -2.93 2.34
CA GLY A 66 -4.25 -3.38 3.05
C GLY A 66 -3.94 -3.93 4.45
N LEU A 67 -2.87 -4.74 4.57
CA LEU A 67 -2.36 -5.23 5.85
C LEU A 67 -1.84 -4.10 6.74
N SER A 68 -1.04 -3.19 6.19
CA SER A 68 -0.58 -2.02 6.92
C SER A 68 -1.76 -1.21 7.47
N GLY A 69 -2.78 -0.99 6.64
CA GLY A 69 -3.98 -0.28 7.03
C GLY A 69 -4.73 -0.91 8.20
N VAL A 70 -4.98 -2.23 8.15
CA VAL A 70 -5.70 -2.90 9.24
C VAL A 70 -4.93 -2.87 10.56
N LEU A 71 -3.60 -2.98 10.53
CA LEU A 71 -2.76 -2.89 11.73
C LEU A 71 -2.79 -1.47 12.32
N VAL A 72 -2.63 -0.43 11.50
CA VAL A 72 -2.71 0.97 11.95
C VAL A 72 -4.07 1.28 12.56
N GLN A 73 -5.16 0.88 11.87
CA GLN A 73 -6.52 1.09 12.36
C GLN A 73 -6.82 0.33 13.66
N GLY A 74 -6.27 -0.87 13.82
CA GLY A 74 -6.38 -1.66 15.04
C GLY A 74 -5.68 -0.98 16.24
N VAL A 75 -4.49 -0.43 16.02
CA VAL A 75 -3.71 0.27 17.06
C VAL A 75 -4.32 1.62 17.42
N ILE A 76 -4.65 2.44 16.42
CA ILE A 76 -5.20 3.79 16.64
C ILE A 76 -6.66 3.73 17.07
N ARG A 77 -7.32 2.56 16.90
CA ARG A 77 -8.76 2.35 17.17
C ARG A 77 -9.64 3.34 16.42
N ASN A 78 -9.21 3.70 15.23
CA ASN A 78 -9.93 4.61 14.36
C ASN A 78 -9.99 4.02 12.94
N PRO A 79 -11.18 3.71 12.41
CA PRO A 79 -11.34 3.13 11.07
C PRO A 79 -10.92 4.07 9.93
N LEU A 80 -10.72 5.35 10.23
CA LEU A 80 -10.26 6.37 9.28
C LEU A 80 -8.74 6.58 9.32
N ALA A 81 -8.03 5.84 10.17
CA ALA A 81 -6.58 5.90 10.21
C ALA A 81 -5.99 5.20 8.97
N SER A 82 -4.94 5.80 8.40
CA SER A 82 -4.18 5.23 7.29
C SER A 82 -2.67 5.23 7.60
N PRO A 83 -1.89 4.37 6.95
CA PRO A 83 -0.43 4.39 7.07
C PRO A 83 0.20 5.75 6.66
N ASP A 84 -0.46 6.51 5.80
CA ASP A 84 0.00 7.83 5.35
C ASP A 84 0.10 8.84 6.50
N LEU A 85 -0.71 8.68 7.57
CA LEU A 85 -0.59 9.49 8.78
C LEU A 85 0.75 9.32 9.50
N MET A 86 1.51 8.28 9.18
CA MET A 86 2.87 8.06 9.67
C MET A 86 3.94 8.74 8.80
N GLY A 87 3.56 9.60 7.84
CA GLY A 87 4.46 10.32 6.96
C GLY A 87 5.25 9.46 5.96
N ILE A 88 4.91 8.18 5.84
CA ILE A 88 5.66 7.21 5.04
C ILE A 88 5.72 7.63 3.57
N SER A 89 4.56 7.95 2.98
CA SER A 89 4.45 8.37 1.59
C SER A 89 5.21 9.67 1.31
N ALA A 90 5.14 10.65 2.22
CA ALA A 90 5.85 11.92 2.09
C ALA A 90 7.38 11.73 2.21
N GLY A 91 7.82 10.92 3.19
CA GLY A 91 9.25 10.64 3.37
C GLY A 91 9.85 9.83 2.23
N ALA A 92 9.15 8.81 1.76
CA ALA A 92 9.54 8.04 0.59
C ALA A 92 9.55 8.91 -0.67
N GLY A 93 8.54 9.77 -0.82
CA GLY A 93 8.43 10.73 -1.92
C GLY A 93 9.59 11.72 -1.98
N LEU A 94 9.93 12.32 -0.84
CA LEU A 94 11.07 13.25 -0.76
C LEU A 94 12.39 12.56 -1.10
N ALA A 95 12.64 11.39 -0.50
CA ALA A 95 13.87 10.64 -0.73
C ALA A 95 13.98 10.17 -2.19
N ALA A 96 12.89 9.68 -2.79
CA ALA A 96 12.84 9.28 -4.19
C ALA A 96 13.06 10.46 -5.13
N THR A 97 12.39 11.60 -4.90
CA THR A 97 12.55 12.82 -5.70
C THR A 97 13.98 13.33 -5.61
N ALA A 98 14.55 13.42 -4.41
CA ALA A 98 15.94 13.80 -4.22
C ALA A 98 16.91 12.86 -4.95
N CYS A 99 16.66 11.54 -4.90
CA CYS A 99 17.47 10.54 -5.62
C CYS A 99 17.40 10.75 -7.13
N LEU A 100 16.20 10.90 -7.70
CA LEU A 100 15.98 11.07 -9.14
C LEU A 100 16.61 12.37 -9.67
N VAL A 101 16.57 13.42 -8.86
CA VAL A 101 17.07 14.75 -9.23
C VAL A 101 18.59 14.84 -9.06
N LEU A 102 19.12 14.41 -7.92
CA LEU A 102 20.54 14.56 -7.59
C LEU A 102 21.42 13.47 -8.24
N TYR A 103 20.84 12.32 -8.53
CA TYR A 103 21.55 11.17 -9.12
C TYR A 103 20.77 10.58 -10.31
N PRO A 104 20.62 11.30 -11.43
CA PRO A 104 19.83 10.84 -12.59
C PRO A 104 20.32 9.50 -13.18
N ASN A 105 21.59 9.18 -13.02
CA ASN A 105 22.23 7.95 -13.50
C ASN A 105 22.29 6.85 -12.43
N ALA A 106 21.55 6.98 -11.33
CA ALA A 106 21.53 5.97 -10.29
C ALA A 106 21.03 4.61 -10.81
N PRO A 107 21.59 3.48 -10.31
CA PRO A 107 21.04 2.16 -10.66
C PRO A 107 19.55 2.05 -10.31
N VAL A 108 18.77 1.40 -11.18
CA VAL A 108 17.31 1.25 -11.00
C VAL A 108 16.94 0.64 -9.64
N ALA A 109 17.78 -0.26 -9.11
CA ALA A 109 17.59 -0.88 -7.80
C ALA A 109 17.80 0.09 -6.62
N MET A 110 18.48 1.23 -6.82
CA MET A 110 18.75 2.20 -5.75
C MET A 110 17.48 2.96 -5.35
N LEU A 111 16.63 3.30 -6.29
CA LEU A 111 15.44 4.10 -6.05
C LEU A 111 14.47 3.48 -5.01
N PRO A 112 14.09 2.19 -5.10
CA PRO A 112 13.28 1.55 -4.07
C PRO A 112 13.95 1.55 -2.69
N MET A 113 15.25 1.33 -2.61
CA MET A 113 15.99 1.32 -1.33
C MET A 113 15.99 2.70 -0.67
N VAL A 114 16.25 3.75 -1.45
CA VAL A 114 16.25 5.15 -0.97
C VAL A 114 14.84 5.57 -0.54
N ALA A 115 13.82 5.25 -1.34
CA ALA A 115 12.42 5.53 -1.00
C ALA A 115 11.99 4.80 0.28
N MET A 116 12.34 3.52 0.43
CA MET A 116 12.07 2.76 1.64
C MET A 116 12.74 3.39 2.87
N ALA A 117 14.02 3.75 2.75
CA ALA A 117 14.75 4.41 3.83
C ALA A 117 14.10 5.75 4.20
N GLY A 118 13.70 6.57 3.22
CA GLY A 118 12.98 7.83 3.43
C GLY A 118 11.66 7.65 4.17
N GLY A 119 10.86 6.65 3.79
CA GLY A 119 9.60 6.31 4.48
C GLY A 119 9.82 5.85 5.92
N LEU A 120 10.81 4.98 6.15
CA LEU A 120 11.17 4.50 7.49
C LEU A 120 11.70 5.63 8.38
N LEU A 121 12.55 6.51 7.86
CA LEU A 121 13.09 7.67 8.59
C LEU A 121 11.98 8.65 8.97
N ALA A 122 11.06 8.95 8.06
CA ALA A 122 9.92 9.83 8.35
C ALA A 122 9.02 9.23 9.45
N ALA A 123 8.66 7.95 9.34
CA ALA A 123 7.88 7.27 10.37
C ALA A 123 8.60 7.21 11.71
N GLY A 124 9.90 6.92 11.72
CA GLY A 124 10.75 6.94 12.91
C GLY A 124 10.79 8.33 13.55
N PHE A 125 10.95 9.37 12.76
CA PHE A 125 10.93 10.76 13.24
C PHE A 125 9.59 11.14 13.88
N ILE A 126 8.47 10.79 13.23
CA ILE A 126 7.13 10.99 13.79
C ILE A 126 6.96 10.19 15.10
N ALA A 127 7.45 8.95 15.15
CA ALA A 127 7.38 8.14 16.37
C ALA A 127 8.16 8.76 17.53
N VAL A 128 9.35 9.33 17.28
CA VAL A 128 10.17 10.03 18.28
C VAL A 128 9.45 11.29 18.78
N LEU A 129 8.91 12.11 17.88
CA LEU A 129 8.16 13.32 18.26
C LEU A 129 6.91 12.98 19.07
N ALA A 130 6.19 11.91 18.67
CA ALA A 130 5.03 11.42 19.38
C ALA A 130 5.41 10.92 20.80
N TYR A 131 6.52 10.20 20.94
CA TYR A 131 6.99 9.68 22.23
C TYR A 131 7.23 10.81 23.24
N TRP A 132 7.84 11.92 22.85
CA TRP A 132 8.11 13.06 23.73
C TRP A 132 6.86 13.86 24.08
N SER A 133 5.83 13.84 23.23
CA SER A 133 4.61 14.65 23.43
C SER A 133 3.48 13.95 24.19
N LYS A 134 3.71 12.76 24.78
CA LYS A 134 2.68 11.90 25.39
C LYS A 134 1.56 11.58 24.36
N PRO A 135 1.73 10.55 23.56
CA PRO A 135 0.94 10.33 22.35
C PRO A 135 -0.53 10.05 22.68
N THR A 136 -1.41 10.89 22.15
CA THR A 136 -2.82 10.57 21.93
C THR A 136 -3.02 10.32 20.44
N PRO A 137 -4.03 9.54 20.01
CA PRO A 137 -4.30 9.31 18.59
C PRO A 137 -4.41 10.60 17.78
N ALA A 138 -5.05 11.64 18.34
CA ALA A 138 -5.17 12.95 17.70
C ALA A 138 -3.82 13.66 17.53
N ARG A 139 -2.95 13.61 18.55
CA ARG A 139 -1.60 14.20 18.45
C ARG A 139 -0.73 13.48 17.42
N LEU A 140 -0.80 12.16 17.39
CA LEU A 140 -0.06 11.39 16.40
C LEU A 140 -0.46 11.79 14.98
N ALA A 141 -1.77 11.93 14.73
CA ALA A 141 -2.29 12.40 13.44
C ALA A 141 -1.81 13.82 13.10
N LEU A 142 -1.87 14.77 14.06
CA LEU A 142 -1.42 16.14 13.84
C LEU A 142 0.09 16.22 13.55
N ILE A 143 0.91 15.49 14.31
CA ILE A 143 2.36 15.41 14.06
C ILE A 143 2.61 14.84 12.67
N GLY A 144 1.90 13.76 12.29
CA GLY A 144 2.01 13.14 10.99
C GLY A 144 1.67 14.11 9.85
N VAL A 145 0.57 14.86 9.97
CA VAL A 145 0.18 15.88 8.99
C VAL A 145 1.24 17.01 8.88
N ALA A 146 1.72 17.52 10.01
CA ALA A 146 2.71 18.59 10.02
C ALA A 146 4.05 18.16 9.39
N VAL A 147 4.55 16.97 9.76
CA VAL A 147 5.77 16.41 9.18
C VAL A 147 5.58 16.11 7.70
N SER A 148 4.45 15.54 7.30
CA SER A 148 4.16 15.26 5.89
C SER A 148 4.11 16.55 5.06
N ALA A 149 3.53 17.63 5.57
CA ALA A 149 3.51 18.93 4.92
C ALA A 149 4.93 19.53 4.77
N PHE A 150 5.76 19.40 5.80
CA PHE A 150 7.16 19.83 5.74
C PHE A 150 7.94 19.04 4.67
N LEU A 151 7.78 17.69 4.64
CA LEU A 151 8.44 16.85 3.65
C LEU A 151 7.92 17.11 2.23
N ALA A 152 6.62 17.40 2.07
CA ALA A 152 6.02 17.79 0.79
C ALA A 152 6.62 19.11 0.27
N SER A 153 6.85 20.10 1.14
CA SER A 153 7.55 21.33 0.75
C SER A 153 8.97 21.05 0.24
N GLY A 154 9.65 20.04 0.77
CA GLY A 154 10.94 19.59 0.25
C GLY A 154 10.83 18.97 -1.15
N ILE A 155 9.74 18.22 -1.42
CA ILE A 155 9.46 17.70 -2.76
C ILE A 155 9.25 18.85 -3.74
N ASP A 156 8.39 19.82 -3.38
CA ASP A 156 8.10 20.99 -4.21
C ASP A 156 9.37 21.80 -4.52
N PHE A 157 10.25 21.96 -3.53
CA PHE A 157 11.55 22.61 -3.72
C PHE A 157 12.38 21.93 -4.80
N PHE A 158 12.53 20.58 -4.75
CA PHE A 158 13.27 19.84 -5.77
C PHE A 158 12.65 19.95 -7.15
N LEU A 159 11.31 19.88 -7.25
CA LEU A 159 10.59 19.97 -8.52
C LEU A 159 10.72 21.36 -9.17
N ILE A 160 10.77 22.44 -8.36
CA ILE A 160 10.93 23.80 -8.86
C ILE A 160 12.37 24.06 -9.34
N VAL A 161 13.35 23.60 -8.58
CA VAL A 161 14.77 23.86 -8.88
C VAL A 161 15.28 22.99 -10.06
N HIS A 162 14.65 21.83 -10.30
CA HIS A 162 15.09 20.87 -11.31
C HIS A 162 13.95 20.49 -12.29
N PRO A 163 13.55 21.40 -13.17
CA PRO A 163 12.38 21.20 -14.05
C PRO A 163 12.55 20.11 -15.12
N ILE A 164 13.77 19.66 -15.40
CA ILE A 164 14.04 18.63 -16.44
C ILE A 164 13.61 17.25 -15.93
N GLU A 165 13.86 16.93 -14.66
CA GLU A 165 13.58 15.64 -14.03
C GLU A 165 12.14 15.52 -13.51
N ILE A 166 11.35 16.60 -13.60
CA ILE A 166 10.02 16.70 -13.00
C ILE A 166 9.06 15.59 -13.44
N ASN A 167 9.08 15.21 -14.72
CA ASN A 167 8.18 14.20 -15.25
C ASN A 167 8.39 12.82 -14.62
N THR A 168 9.65 12.40 -14.47
CA THR A 168 9.98 11.11 -13.86
C THR A 168 9.61 11.09 -12.37
N ALA A 169 9.90 12.17 -11.66
CA ALA A 169 9.53 12.33 -10.27
C ALA A 169 7.99 12.34 -10.08
N MET A 170 7.25 13.06 -10.92
CA MET A 170 5.78 13.09 -10.87
C MET A 170 5.15 11.72 -11.12
N VAL A 171 5.62 10.95 -12.11
CA VAL A 171 5.12 9.59 -12.37
C VAL A 171 5.35 8.70 -11.13
N TRP A 172 6.49 8.84 -10.47
CA TRP A 172 6.78 8.09 -9.25
C TRP A 172 5.88 8.54 -8.08
N LEU A 173 5.71 9.85 -7.89
CA LEU A 173 4.88 10.45 -6.84
C LEU A 173 3.37 10.18 -7.01
N THR A 174 2.91 9.89 -8.22
CA THR A 174 1.51 9.53 -8.46
C THR A 174 1.21 8.05 -8.23
N GLY A 175 2.24 7.23 -8.00
CA GLY A 175 2.12 5.79 -7.78
C GLY A 175 1.83 4.99 -9.05
N SER A 176 2.84 4.29 -9.54
CA SER A 176 2.75 3.52 -10.78
C SER A 176 3.54 2.22 -10.72
N LEU A 177 3.01 1.20 -11.35
CA LEU A 177 3.70 -0.07 -11.58
C LEU A 177 4.37 -0.13 -12.97
N TRP A 178 4.36 0.97 -13.69
CA TRP A 178 5.02 1.09 -14.99
C TRP A 178 6.53 0.90 -14.86
N GLY A 179 7.13 0.10 -15.75
CA GLY A 179 8.57 -0.18 -15.75
C GLY A 179 9.06 -1.09 -14.62
N ARG A 180 8.15 -1.64 -13.79
CA ARG A 180 8.51 -2.61 -12.76
C ARG A 180 8.68 -4.00 -13.36
N ASN A 181 9.62 -4.78 -12.78
CA ASN A 181 10.02 -6.08 -13.29
C ASN A 181 10.24 -7.09 -12.15
N TRP A 182 10.78 -8.27 -12.46
CA TRP A 182 11.04 -9.34 -11.50
C TRP A 182 11.95 -8.94 -10.33
N GLN A 183 12.80 -7.93 -10.46
CA GLN A 183 13.73 -7.53 -9.39
C GLN A 183 13.01 -7.01 -8.14
N GLN A 184 11.82 -6.41 -8.29
CA GLN A 184 11.04 -5.89 -7.17
C GLN A 184 10.10 -6.94 -6.55
N VAL A 185 9.79 -8.03 -7.27
CA VAL A 185 8.88 -9.08 -6.78
C VAL A 185 9.37 -9.71 -5.47
N PRO A 186 10.64 -10.16 -5.34
CA PRO A 186 11.11 -10.73 -4.08
C PRO A 186 11.00 -9.78 -2.89
N LEU A 187 11.17 -8.46 -3.11
CA LEU A 187 11.14 -7.47 -2.04
C LEU A 187 9.77 -7.42 -1.35
N ILE A 188 8.69 -7.29 -2.12
CA ILE A 188 7.33 -7.20 -1.54
C ILE A 188 6.84 -8.56 -1.02
N TRP A 189 7.14 -9.66 -1.73
CA TRP A 189 6.67 -10.98 -1.33
C TRP A 189 7.41 -11.53 -0.11
N SER A 190 8.71 -11.26 0.05
CA SER A 190 9.44 -11.60 1.29
C SER A 190 8.91 -10.81 2.49
N ALA A 191 8.59 -9.52 2.32
CA ALA A 191 7.95 -8.74 3.36
C ALA A 191 6.60 -9.31 3.78
N LEU A 192 5.75 -9.69 2.82
CA LEU A 192 4.47 -10.34 3.11
C LEU A 192 4.66 -11.69 3.81
N LEU A 193 5.60 -12.52 3.34
CA LEU A 193 5.90 -13.81 3.95
C LEU A 193 6.33 -13.69 5.41
N LEU A 194 7.10 -12.66 5.75
CA LEU A 194 7.60 -12.44 7.09
C LEU A 194 6.57 -11.73 8.01
N LEU A 195 5.83 -10.76 7.48
CA LEU A 195 4.97 -9.91 8.29
C LEU A 195 3.52 -10.38 8.37
N LEU A 196 3.04 -11.21 7.43
CA LEU A 196 1.71 -11.80 7.51
C LEU A 196 1.55 -12.75 8.71
N PRO A 197 2.48 -13.67 9.01
CA PRO A 197 2.43 -14.47 10.24
C PRO A 197 2.43 -13.61 11.51
N LEU A 198 3.22 -12.52 11.54
CA LEU A 198 3.20 -11.56 12.64
C LEU A 198 1.82 -10.88 12.77
N ALA A 199 1.20 -10.47 11.66
CA ALA A 199 -0.14 -9.89 11.66
C ALA A 199 -1.19 -10.87 12.22
N PHE A 200 -1.12 -12.15 11.84
CA PHE A 200 -1.98 -13.20 12.41
C PHE A 200 -1.68 -13.44 13.90
N TRP A 201 -0.43 -13.39 14.34
CA TRP A 201 -0.11 -13.49 15.75
C TRP A 201 -0.66 -12.30 16.56
N LEU A 202 -0.81 -11.14 15.94
CA LEU A 202 -1.39 -9.94 16.53
C LEU A 202 -2.93 -9.95 16.55
N GLU A 203 -3.62 -10.81 15.78
CA GLU A 203 -5.07 -10.75 15.56
C GLU A 203 -5.89 -10.66 16.86
N TRP A 204 -5.75 -11.67 17.71
CA TRP A 204 -6.47 -11.74 18.98
C TRP A 204 -6.08 -10.59 19.92
N ARG A 205 -4.82 -10.20 19.91
CA ARG A 205 -4.30 -9.12 20.76
C ARG A 205 -4.88 -7.77 20.38
N LEU A 206 -5.08 -7.52 19.10
CA LEU A 206 -5.72 -6.30 18.59
C LEU A 206 -7.22 -6.30 18.93
N ASP A 207 -7.89 -7.47 18.85
CA ASP A 207 -9.30 -7.60 19.28
C ASP A 207 -9.45 -7.28 20.78
N VAL A 208 -8.58 -7.81 21.62
CA VAL A 208 -8.57 -7.54 23.06
C VAL A 208 -8.25 -6.07 23.36
N MET A 209 -7.32 -5.46 22.63
CA MET A 209 -7.03 -4.03 22.75
C MET A 209 -8.22 -3.15 22.40
N GLY A 210 -9.11 -3.62 21.51
CA GLY A 210 -10.37 -2.95 21.19
C GLY A 210 -11.28 -2.73 22.41
N LEU A 211 -11.16 -3.55 23.46
CA LEU A 211 -11.92 -3.44 24.72
C LEU A 211 -11.39 -2.36 25.68
N GLY A 212 -10.29 -1.71 25.36
CA GLY A 212 -9.61 -0.74 26.21
C GLY A 212 -8.31 -1.26 26.82
N GLU A 213 -7.40 -0.35 27.18
CA GLU A 213 -6.05 -0.72 27.67
C GLU A 213 -6.09 -1.41 29.04
N GLU A 214 -6.99 -0.98 29.92
CA GLU A 214 -7.19 -1.59 31.25
C GLU A 214 -7.69 -3.03 31.11
N SER A 215 -8.73 -3.24 30.30
CA SER A 215 -9.28 -4.57 30.03
C SER A 215 -8.24 -5.47 29.35
N ALA A 216 -7.47 -4.94 28.42
CA ALA A 216 -6.42 -5.66 27.72
C ALA A 216 -5.31 -6.11 28.69
N THR A 217 -4.93 -5.25 29.64
CA THR A 217 -3.92 -5.57 30.63
C THR A 217 -4.42 -6.65 31.59
N THR A 218 -5.67 -6.55 32.05
CA THR A 218 -6.30 -7.55 32.92
C THR A 218 -6.38 -8.94 32.25
N LEU A 219 -6.58 -8.97 30.93
CA LEU A 219 -6.56 -10.20 30.14
C LEU A 219 -5.12 -10.70 29.82
N GLY A 220 -4.09 -10.13 30.44
CA GLY A 220 -2.71 -10.59 30.38
C GLY A 220 -1.96 -10.11 29.11
N THR A 221 -2.50 -9.17 28.36
CA THR A 221 -1.78 -8.59 27.23
C THR A 221 -0.87 -7.43 27.69
N LYS A 222 0.12 -7.09 26.85
CA LYS A 222 1.00 -5.93 27.06
C LYS A 222 0.71 -4.88 25.99
N PRO A 223 -0.27 -3.97 26.17
CA PRO A 223 -0.77 -3.07 25.14
C PRO A 223 0.34 -2.31 24.42
N ARG A 224 1.29 -1.72 25.16
CA ARG A 224 2.40 -0.95 24.59
C ARG A 224 3.27 -1.78 23.65
N GLN A 225 3.57 -3.04 23.98
CA GLN A 225 4.37 -3.90 23.13
C GLN A 225 3.61 -4.28 21.85
N ILE A 226 2.32 -4.57 21.98
CA ILE A 226 1.44 -4.90 20.85
C ILE A 226 1.34 -3.71 19.89
N GLN A 227 1.13 -2.49 20.42
CA GLN A 227 1.09 -1.26 19.63
C GLN A 227 2.39 -1.06 18.84
N ILE A 228 3.55 -1.16 19.50
CA ILE A 228 4.85 -0.99 18.87
C ILE A 228 5.07 -2.03 17.76
N LEU A 229 4.82 -3.31 18.03
CA LEU A 229 5.01 -4.38 17.04
C LEU A 229 4.08 -4.22 15.85
N ALA A 230 2.81 -3.90 16.08
CA ALA A 230 1.83 -3.68 15.02
C ALA A 230 2.19 -2.46 14.16
N LEU A 231 2.63 -1.35 14.78
CA LEU A 231 3.07 -0.16 14.05
C LEU A 231 4.35 -0.41 13.27
N ILE A 232 5.33 -1.11 13.82
CA ILE A 232 6.55 -1.50 13.08
C ILE A 232 6.19 -2.34 11.86
N ALA A 233 5.35 -3.36 12.03
CA ALA A 233 4.91 -4.20 10.92
C ALA A 233 4.16 -3.37 9.85
N ALA A 234 3.27 -2.47 10.27
CA ALA A 234 2.53 -1.59 9.37
C ALA A 234 3.45 -0.63 8.59
N VAL A 235 4.40 -0.01 9.28
CA VAL A 235 5.38 0.91 8.68
C VAL A 235 6.26 0.18 7.66
N LEU A 236 6.75 -1.02 8.00
CA LEU A 236 7.55 -1.84 7.09
C LEU A 236 6.76 -2.22 5.84
N LEU A 237 5.53 -2.73 6.00
CA LEU A 237 4.65 -3.10 4.88
C LEU A 237 4.36 -1.91 3.96
N ALA A 238 4.01 -0.76 4.55
CA ALA A 238 3.72 0.45 3.77
C ALA A 238 4.98 0.99 3.08
N SER A 239 6.12 1.10 3.79
CA SER A 239 7.36 1.62 3.22
C SER A 239 7.87 0.75 2.07
N ILE A 240 7.80 -0.58 2.20
CA ILE A 240 8.17 -1.50 1.12
C ILE A 240 7.19 -1.39 -0.05
N SER A 241 5.88 -1.32 0.21
CA SER A 241 4.87 -1.14 -0.84
C SER A 241 5.07 0.15 -1.62
N VAL A 242 5.29 1.27 -0.92
CA VAL A 242 5.56 2.58 -1.53
C VAL A 242 6.90 2.59 -2.27
N SER A 243 7.93 1.93 -1.76
CA SER A 243 9.23 1.85 -2.44
C SER A 243 9.14 1.14 -3.80
N VAL A 244 8.26 0.16 -3.91
CA VAL A 244 8.04 -0.61 -5.15
C VAL A 244 7.14 0.14 -6.13
N ALA A 245 6.02 0.66 -5.68
CA ALA A 245 4.96 1.19 -6.54
C ALA A 245 4.85 2.72 -6.55
N GLY A 246 5.65 3.45 -5.77
CA GLY A 246 5.41 4.86 -5.48
C GLY A 246 4.21 5.06 -4.56
N THR A 247 3.71 6.29 -4.47
CA THR A 247 2.69 6.66 -3.48
C THR A 247 1.28 6.31 -3.96
N ILE A 248 0.83 5.07 -3.74
CA ILE A 248 -0.56 4.66 -4.00
C ILE A 248 -1.42 4.98 -2.78
N SER A 249 -2.27 5.98 -2.91
CA SER A 249 -3.13 6.48 -1.83
C SER A 249 -4.43 5.68 -1.68
N PHE A 250 -5.10 5.86 -0.54
CA PHE A 250 -6.42 5.30 -0.18
C PHE A 250 -6.50 3.79 0.00
N VAL A 251 -5.62 2.97 -0.54
CA VAL A 251 -5.72 1.50 -0.43
C VAL A 251 -5.64 1.05 1.03
N GLY A 252 -4.69 1.58 1.79
CA GLY A 252 -4.55 1.29 3.23
C GLY A 252 -5.69 1.80 4.10
N LEU A 253 -6.50 2.72 3.60
CA LEU A 253 -7.70 3.22 4.26
C LEU A 253 -8.92 2.38 3.87
N LEU A 254 -9.13 2.18 2.58
CA LEU A 254 -10.35 1.56 2.03
C LEU A 254 -10.41 0.05 2.24
N ALA A 255 -9.30 -0.65 2.03
CA ALA A 255 -9.28 -2.11 2.11
C ALA A 255 -9.75 -2.62 3.49
N PRO A 256 -9.21 -2.16 4.64
CA PRO A 256 -9.71 -2.61 5.94
C PRO A 256 -11.12 -2.08 6.25
N HIS A 257 -11.52 -0.93 5.72
CA HIS A 257 -12.89 -0.43 5.89
C HIS A 257 -13.90 -1.34 5.16
N LEU A 258 -13.66 -1.65 3.89
CA LEU A 258 -14.49 -2.59 3.13
C LEU A 258 -14.51 -3.98 3.75
N ALA A 259 -13.36 -4.44 4.27
CA ALA A 259 -13.27 -5.70 5.00
C ALA A 259 -14.21 -5.72 6.22
N ARG A 260 -14.28 -4.63 7.00
CA ARG A 260 -15.21 -4.54 8.15
C ARG A 260 -16.66 -4.59 7.73
N LEU A 261 -17.03 -3.95 6.65
CA LEU A 261 -18.40 -4.00 6.13
C LEU A 261 -18.82 -5.42 5.73
N LEU A 262 -17.88 -6.22 5.20
CA LEU A 262 -18.17 -7.57 4.72
C LEU A 262 -18.07 -8.65 5.81
N PHE A 263 -17.12 -8.51 6.73
CA PHE A 263 -16.71 -9.58 7.67
C PHE A 263 -16.87 -9.20 9.15
N GLY A 264 -17.20 -7.93 9.47
CA GLY A 264 -17.27 -7.44 10.86
C GLY A 264 -15.90 -7.02 11.38
N HIS A 265 -15.75 -6.98 12.71
CA HIS A 265 -14.61 -6.34 13.37
C HIS A 265 -13.51 -7.33 13.86
N ASN A 266 -13.73 -8.64 13.74
CA ASN A 266 -12.78 -9.65 14.20
C ASN A 266 -11.53 -9.69 13.31
N HIS A 267 -10.36 -9.43 13.87
CA HIS A 267 -9.09 -9.35 13.14
C HIS A 267 -8.69 -10.67 12.45
N LYS A 268 -9.17 -11.82 12.93
CA LYS A 268 -8.95 -13.11 12.27
C LYS A 268 -9.42 -13.14 10.82
N LEU A 269 -10.52 -12.45 10.53
CA LEU A 269 -11.06 -12.31 9.18
C LEU A 269 -10.66 -10.99 8.53
N LEU A 270 -10.50 -9.93 9.31
CA LEU A 270 -10.11 -8.62 8.80
C LEU A 270 -8.74 -8.63 8.14
N ILE A 271 -7.76 -9.32 8.71
CA ILE A 271 -6.39 -9.38 8.20
C ILE A 271 -6.38 -9.97 6.77
N PRO A 272 -6.85 -11.21 6.53
CA PRO A 272 -6.82 -11.78 5.18
C PRO A 272 -7.77 -11.04 4.22
N ALA A 273 -8.92 -10.56 4.69
CA ALA A 273 -9.86 -9.81 3.86
C ALA A 273 -9.27 -8.45 3.43
N SER A 274 -8.59 -7.73 4.34
CA SER A 274 -7.94 -6.45 4.01
C SER A 274 -6.80 -6.62 3.02
N ALA A 275 -5.99 -7.68 3.18
CA ALA A 275 -4.94 -8.01 2.22
C ALA A 275 -5.53 -8.29 0.83
N THR A 276 -6.56 -9.13 0.75
CA THR A 276 -7.21 -9.50 -0.52
C THR A 276 -7.90 -8.32 -1.18
N LEU A 277 -8.62 -7.48 -0.41
CA LEU A 277 -9.27 -6.28 -0.93
C LEU A 277 -8.27 -5.23 -1.38
N GLY A 278 -7.17 -5.05 -0.63
CA GLY A 278 -6.07 -4.18 -1.06
C GLY A 278 -5.45 -4.65 -2.38
N ALA A 279 -5.20 -5.95 -2.51
CA ALA A 279 -4.74 -6.55 -3.76
C ALA A 279 -5.73 -6.31 -4.91
N LEU A 280 -7.03 -6.54 -4.69
CA LEU A 280 -8.08 -6.27 -5.66
C LEU A 280 -8.12 -4.80 -6.10
N LEU A 281 -8.05 -3.87 -5.15
CA LEU A 281 -8.07 -2.43 -5.47
C LEU A 281 -6.89 -2.05 -6.37
N VAL A 282 -5.67 -2.49 -6.05
CA VAL A 282 -4.48 -2.13 -6.83
C VAL A 282 -4.48 -2.83 -8.19
N ILE A 283 -4.83 -4.12 -8.26
CA ILE A 283 -4.81 -4.85 -9.54
C ILE A 283 -5.90 -4.35 -10.49
N CYS A 284 -7.08 -4.00 -9.99
CA CYS A 284 -8.14 -3.39 -10.80
C CYS A 284 -7.74 -1.99 -11.26
N ALA A 285 -7.17 -1.17 -10.37
CA ALA A 285 -6.67 0.16 -10.74
C ALA A 285 -5.58 0.08 -11.81
N ASP A 286 -4.60 -0.81 -11.66
CA ASP A 286 -3.53 -1.01 -12.64
C ASP A 286 -4.06 -1.56 -13.97
N GLY A 287 -4.99 -2.51 -13.94
CA GLY A 287 -5.64 -3.03 -15.14
C GLY A 287 -6.41 -1.95 -15.91
N LEU A 288 -7.22 -1.15 -15.20
CA LEU A 288 -7.93 -0.02 -15.78
C LEU A 288 -6.97 1.05 -16.32
N ALA A 289 -5.91 1.37 -15.57
CA ALA A 289 -4.89 2.35 -15.96
C ALA A 289 -4.24 2.03 -17.30
N ARG A 290 -4.03 0.74 -17.60
CA ARG A 290 -3.48 0.25 -18.87
C ARG A 290 -4.51 0.12 -19.98
N GLY A 291 -5.77 -0.06 -19.63
CA GLY A 291 -6.85 -0.30 -20.60
C GLY A 291 -7.57 0.94 -21.08
N LEU A 292 -7.54 2.06 -20.34
CA LEU A 292 -8.33 3.24 -20.65
C LEU A 292 -7.87 3.98 -21.90
N GLN A 293 -6.57 4.12 -22.12
CA GLN A 293 -6.03 4.92 -23.23
C GLN A 293 -4.73 4.34 -23.81
N PRO A 294 -4.70 3.09 -24.31
CA PRO A 294 -3.50 2.53 -24.89
C PRO A 294 -3.01 3.37 -26.09
N PRO A 295 -1.71 3.59 -26.29
CA PRO A 295 -0.57 3.05 -25.54
C PRO A 295 -0.17 3.84 -24.29
N ILE A 296 -0.87 4.92 -23.96
CA ILE A 296 -0.59 5.75 -22.78
C ILE A 296 -1.08 4.99 -21.53
N GLU A 297 -0.18 4.82 -20.57
CA GLU A 297 -0.51 4.19 -19.30
C GLU A 297 -0.68 5.24 -18.20
N LEU A 298 -1.85 5.28 -17.60
CA LEU A 298 -2.10 6.14 -16.46
C LEU A 298 -1.46 5.55 -15.19
N PRO A 299 -1.00 6.38 -14.22
CA PRO A 299 -0.57 5.85 -12.93
C PRO A 299 -1.75 5.21 -12.16
N ALA A 300 -1.53 4.02 -11.60
CA ALA A 300 -2.55 3.29 -10.82
C ALA A 300 -3.02 4.10 -9.60
N GLY A 301 -2.12 4.87 -8.97
CA GLY A 301 -2.43 5.72 -7.82
C GLY A 301 -3.42 6.85 -8.14
N VAL A 302 -3.45 7.34 -9.39
CA VAL A 302 -4.50 8.30 -9.82
C VAL A 302 -5.87 7.65 -9.75
N LEU A 303 -6.01 6.41 -10.27
CA LEU A 303 -7.29 5.71 -10.26
C LEU A 303 -7.74 5.32 -8.85
N THR A 304 -6.81 4.88 -7.99
CA THR A 304 -7.17 4.63 -6.58
C THR A 304 -7.62 5.90 -5.87
N SER A 305 -7.04 7.06 -6.20
CA SER A 305 -7.44 8.35 -5.64
C SER A 305 -8.80 8.83 -6.17
N VAL A 306 -9.06 8.68 -7.47
CA VAL A 306 -10.36 9.05 -8.09
C VAL A 306 -11.50 8.23 -7.52
N ILE A 307 -11.27 6.97 -7.19
CA ILE A 307 -12.29 6.12 -6.55
C ILE A 307 -12.32 6.37 -5.04
N GLY A 308 -11.14 6.48 -4.42
CA GLY A 308 -11.00 6.54 -2.97
C GLY A 308 -11.48 7.84 -2.36
N ALA A 309 -11.16 8.99 -2.94
CA ALA A 309 -11.51 10.28 -2.37
C ALA A 309 -13.05 10.53 -2.33
N PRO A 310 -13.82 10.30 -3.40
CA PRO A 310 -15.27 10.42 -3.34
C PRO A 310 -15.92 9.43 -2.35
N TYR A 311 -15.41 8.19 -2.31
CA TYR A 311 -15.90 7.21 -1.36
C TYR A 311 -15.62 7.64 0.09
N PHE A 312 -14.45 8.20 0.36
CA PHE A 312 -14.10 8.71 1.68
C PHE A 312 -14.98 9.91 2.09
N ILE A 313 -15.25 10.84 1.18
CA ILE A 313 -16.17 11.97 1.40
C ILE A 313 -17.58 11.44 1.71
N PHE A 314 -18.04 10.44 0.95
CA PHE A 314 -19.34 9.80 1.22
C PHE A 314 -19.38 9.15 2.61
N LEU A 315 -18.29 8.49 3.02
CA LEU A 315 -18.20 7.91 4.35
C LEU A 315 -18.27 8.98 5.44
N LEU A 316 -17.55 10.08 5.32
CA LEU A 316 -17.57 11.19 6.27
C LEU A 316 -18.97 11.80 6.38
N TYR A 317 -19.67 11.96 5.25
CA TYR A 317 -21.03 12.49 5.23
C TYR A 317 -22.05 11.55 5.92
N ARG A 318 -21.90 10.25 5.70
CA ARG A 318 -22.80 9.24 6.29
C ARG A 318 -22.47 8.93 7.76
N TYR A 319 -21.25 9.19 8.17
CA TYR A 319 -20.74 8.92 9.51
C TYR A 319 -21.22 10.03 10.46
N ARG A 320 -22.42 9.88 10.99
CA ARG A 320 -22.92 10.70 12.09
C ARG A 320 -22.35 10.12 13.40
N GLY A 321 -21.18 10.61 13.80
CA GLY A 321 -20.59 10.49 15.13
C GLY A 321 -20.59 9.11 15.80
N TRP A 322 -19.44 8.76 16.26
CA TRP A 322 -19.25 7.79 17.37
C TRP A 322 -19.57 8.46 18.69
#